data_af076c0b319c3e1a5cfc19808fbbf35b
#
_entry.id   af076c0b319c3e1a5cfc19808fbbf35b
#
_cell.length_a   1.000
_cell.length_b   1.000
_cell.length_c   1.000
_cell.angle_alpha   90.00
_cell.angle_beta   90.00
_cell.angle_gamma   90.00
#
_symmetry.space_group_name_H-M   'P 1'
#
loop_
_entity.id
_entity.type
_entity.pdbx_description
1 polymer ?
#
loop_
_entity_poly.entity_id
_entity_poly.type
_entity_poly.pdbx_seq_one_letter_code
_entity_poly.pdbx_strand_id
1 'polypeptide(L)'
;MDTILFNFHDLLMVVTAFESLLLALLLAASSPRSSLSNWLLAAFLFCHFLIPLHELTFWGKLFRIWLLDISPNIFFLFSYAYFLDGPLLYFFVRALLYKDVRLQRKHLWHLTPLMLYALHMLWNFYSLDHATRLDLIESQHIAYSSPHLYFEAMGRFVRVGYVICCFLLVWNYRKQLRHEQADLKTSDVAWL
;
A
#
# COMPACT_ATOMS: atom_id res chain seq x y z
N MET A 1 -20.64 -21.59 23.90
CA MET A 1 -19.29 -21.12 23.54
C MET A 1 -19.43 -19.65 23.22
N ASP A 2 -18.99 -18.78 24.13
CA ASP A 2 -19.00 -17.34 23.90
C ASP A 2 -18.06 -17.02 22.76
N THR A 3 -18.63 -16.67 21.61
CA THR A 3 -17.83 -16.28 20.45
C THR A 3 -17.24 -14.91 20.76
N ILE A 4 -15.93 -14.87 20.98
CA ILE A 4 -15.20 -13.61 21.12
C ILE A 4 -15.43 -12.80 19.83
N LEU A 5 -16.23 -11.73 19.96
CA LEU A 5 -16.57 -10.85 18.83
C LEU A 5 -15.43 -9.88 18.50
N PHE A 6 -14.57 -9.57 19.47
CA PHE A 6 -13.45 -8.66 19.37
C PHE A 6 -12.26 -9.23 20.14
N ASN A 7 -11.12 -9.36 19.51
CA ASN A 7 -9.93 -9.95 20.09
C ASN A 7 -8.73 -8.97 20.11
N PHE A 8 -7.61 -9.39 20.72
CA PHE A 8 -6.41 -8.55 20.82
C PHE A 8 -5.82 -8.18 19.46
N HIS A 9 -5.90 -9.07 18.48
CA HIS A 9 -5.48 -8.79 17.11
C HIS A 9 -6.32 -7.66 16.49
N ASP A 10 -7.64 -7.69 16.68
CA ASP A 10 -8.53 -6.64 16.17
C ASP A 10 -8.19 -5.29 16.80
N LEU A 11 -7.87 -5.26 18.11
CA LEU A 11 -7.42 -4.05 18.79
C LEU A 11 -6.15 -3.48 18.16
N LEU A 12 -5.14 -4.32 17.90
CA LEU A 12 -3.91 -3.88 17.26
C LEU A 12 -4.16 -3.32 15.85
N MET A 13 -5.03 -3.95 15.07
CA MET A 13 -5.40 -3.47 13.73
C MET A 13 -6.10 -2.12 13.79
N VAL A 14 -7.03 -1.91 14.74
CA VAL A 14 -7.71 -0.62 14.95
C VAL A 14 -6.69 0.47 15.33
N VAL A 15 -5.79 0.19 16.28
CA VAL A 15 -4.75 1.15 16.68
C VAL A 15 -3.85 1.50 15.50
N THR A 16 -3.35 0.51 14.77
CA THR A 16 -2.50 0.72 13.58
C THR A 16 -3.20 1.54 12.51
N ALA A 17 -4.48 1.26 12.24
CA ALA A 17 -5.28 2.03 11.30
C ALA A 17 -5.41 3.48 11.76
N PHE A 18 -5.77 3.70 13.01
CA PHE A 18 -5.92 5.05 13.57
C PHE A 18 -4.63 5.86 13.52
N GLU A 19 -3.51 5.28 13.96
CA GLU A 19 -2.19 5.93 13.91
C GLU A 19 -1.79 6.29 12.47
N SER A 20 -1.95 5.36 11.54
CA SER A 20 -1.61 5.57 10.13
C SER A 20 -2.46 6.69 9.51
N LEU A 21 -3.77 6.72 9.80
CA LEU A 21 -4.66 7.78 9.35
C LEU A 21 -4.26 9.14 9.95
N LEU A 22 -4.04 9.19 11.26
CA LEU A 22 -3.64 10.42 11.95
C LEU A 22 -2.35 10.99 11.35
N LEU A 23 -1.34 10.16 11.16
CA LEU A 23 -0.06 10.56 10.56
C LEU A 23 -0.23 11.03 9.11
N ALA A 24 -1.04 10.33 8.31
CA ALA A 24 -1.35 10.74 6.94
C ALA A 24 -2.00 12.12 6.88
N LEU A 25 -3.00 12.36 7.75
CA LEU A 25 -3.71 13.64 7.81
C LEU A 25 -2.82 14.77 8.33
N LEU A 26 -2.05 14.54 9.39
CA LEU A 26 -1.10 15.53 9.93
C LEU A 26 -0.06 15.92 8.87
N LEU A 27 0.49 14.93 8.17
CA LEU A 27 1.47 15.17 7.12
C LEU A 27 0.84 15.93 5.94
N ALA A 28 -0.35 15.56 5.50
CA ALA A 28 -1.07 16.24 4.44
C ALA A 28 -1.40 17.69 4.82
N ALA A 29 -1.84 17.94 6.07
CA ALA A 29 -2.18 19.27 6.57
C ALA A 29 -0.98 20.18 6.75
N SER A 30 0.18 19.64 7.17
CA SER A 30 1.42 20.39 7.41
C SER A 30 2.30 20.57 6.18
N SER A 31 2.03 19.82 5.09
CA SER A 31 2.92 19.78 3.93
C SER A 31 2.73 20.98 3.01
N PRO A 32 3.83 21.63 2.55
CA PRO A 32 3.76 22.57 1.46
C PRO A 32 3.18 21.91 0.19
N ARG A 33 2.34 22.61 -0.56
CA ARG A 33 1.75 22.10 -1.80
C ARG A 33 2.78 21.63 -2.85
N SER A 34 3.99 22.14 -2.79
CA SER A 34 5.10 21.78 -3.69
C SER A 34 5.89 20.53 -3.26
N SER A 35 5.63 19.99 -2.05
CA SER A 35 6.39 18.84 -1.53
C SER A 35 5.83 17.52 -2.04
N LEU A 36 6.33 17.04 -3.18
CA LEU A 36 5.95 15.75 -3.74
C LEU A 36 6.23 14.58 -2.76
N SER A 37 7.39 14.59 -2.09
CA SER A 37 7.77 13.54 -1.15
C SER A 37 6.78 13.41 0.00
N ASN A 38 6.35 14.54 0.58
CA ASN A 38 5.40 14.52 1.70
C ASN A 38 4.02 13.99 1.27
N TRP A 39 3.55 14.37 0.08
CA TRP A 39 2.29 13.86 -0.46
C TRP A 39 2.35 12.37 -0.77
N LEU A 40 3.48 11.87 -1.28
CA LEU A 40 3.68 10.43 -1.52
C LEU A 40 3.73 9.65 -0.19
N LEU A 41 4.38 10.22 0.85
CA LEU A 41 4.40 9.61 2.18
C LEU A 41 3.01 9.62 2.81
N ALA A 42 2.25 10.72 2.69
CA ALA A 42 0.88 10.77 3.19
C ALA A 42 -0.02 9.75 2.49
N ALA A 43 0.11 9.59 1.17
CA ALA A 43 -0.62 8.57 0.41
C ALA A 43 -0.20 7.13 0.81
N PHE A 44 1.08 6.89 1.05
CA PHE A 44 1.59 5.62 1.56
C PHE A 44 1.00 5.29 2.95
N LEU A 45 1.03 6.25 3.88
CA LEU A 45 0.42 6.09 5.20
C LEU A 45 -1.10 5.88 5.11
N PHE A 46 -1.77 6.51 4.16
CA PHE A 46 -3.19 6.27 3.91
C PHE A 46 -3.45 4.84 3.41
N CYS A 47 -2.59 4.27 2.57
CA CYS A 47 -2.67 2.83 2.25
C CYS A 47 -2.50 1.97 3.51
N HIS A 48 -1.58 2.34 4.41
CA HIS A 48 -1.39 1.66 5.70
C HIS A 48 -2.53 1.86 6.70
N PHE A 49 -3.42 2.80 6.49
CA PHE A 49 -4.73 2.86 7.14
C PHE A 49 -5.72 1.86 6.52
N LEU A 50 -5.78 1.76 5.18
CA LEU A 50 -6.74 0.90 4.49
C LEU A 50 -6.42 -0.59 4.65
N ILE A 51 -5.14 -0.98 4.73
CA ILE A 51 -4.72 -2.38 4.87
C ILE A 51 -5.27 -3.02 6.16
N PRO A 52 -5.07 -2.45 7.37
CA PRO A 52 -5.67 -2.99 8.58
C PRO A 52 -7.21 -2.99 8.55
N LEU A 53 -7.84 -2.02 7.88
CA LEU A 53 -9.29 -2.05 7.70
C LEU A 53 -9.73 -3.25 6.86
N HIS A 54 -8.99 -3.59 5.81
CA HIS A 54 -9.28 -4.80 5.04
C HIS A 54 -9.16 -6.06 5.89
N GLU A 55 -8.08 -6.19 6.68
CA GLU A 55 -7.88 -7.33 7.60
C GLU A 55 -9.02 -7.43 8.63
N LEU A 56 -9.43 -6.30 9.20
CA LEU A 56 -10.54 -6.25 10.16
C LEU A 56 -11.87 -6.68 9.53
N THR A 57 -12.17 -6.20 8.31
CA THR A 57 -13.42 -6.56 7.63
C THR A 57 -13.42 -8.00 7.16
N PHE A 58 -12.26 -8.54 6.85
CA PHE A 58 -12.11 -9.89 6.31
C PHE A 58 -12.06 -10.97 7.41
N TRP A 59 -11.28 -10.75 8.45
CA TRP A 59 -11.05 -11.70 9.53
C TRP A 59 -11.77 -11.36 10.83
N GLY A 60 -12.04 -10.07 11.10
CA GLY A 60 -12.74 -9.61 12.30
C GLY A 60 -14.24 -9.83 12.20
N LYS A 61 -14.81 -10.73 13.02
CA LYS A 61 -16.23 -11.08 12.97
C LYS A 61 -17.14 -9.88 13.15
N LEU A 62 -16.85 -9.00 14.10
CA LEU A 62 -17.66 -7.80 14.38
C LEU A 62 -17.67 -6.85 13.21
N PHE A 63 -16.50 -6.54 12.65
CA PHE A 63 -16.34 -5.59 11.55
C PHE A 63 -16.96 -6.13 10.26
N ARG A 64 -16.86 -7.43 10.01
CA ARG A 64 -17.50 -8.08 8.86
C ARG A 64 -19.01 -7.95 8.91
N ILE A 65 -19.64 -8.27 10.04
CA ILE A 65 -21.10 -8.13 10.21
C ILE A 65 -21.51 -6.69 9.97
N TRP A 66 -20.86 -5.73 10.65
CA TRP A 66 -21.16 -4.32 10.51
C TRP A 66 -21.00 -3.80 9.06
N LEU A 67 -19.96 -4.25 8.34
CA LEU A 67 -19.76 -3.83 6.95
C LEU A 67 -20.78 -4.44 6.00
N LEU A 68 -21.21 -5.69 6.23
CA LEU A 68 -22.23 -6.35 5.43
C LEU A 68 -23.60 -5.67 5.59
N ASP A 69 -23.92 -5.17 6.79
CA ASP A 69 -25.12 -4.37 7.05
C ASP A 69 -25.13 -3.05 6.24
N ILE A 70 -23.95 -2.48 5.96
CA ILE A 70 -23.84 -1.28 5.13
C ILE A 70 -23.91 -1.64 3.65
N SER A 71 -22.99 -2.45 3.14
CA SER A 71 -22.98 -2.90 1.76
C SER A 71 -21.88 -3.94 1.49
N PRO A 72 -22.19 -5.07 0.85
CA PRO A 72 -21.19 -6.04 0.43
C PRO A 72 -20.21 -5.46 -0.62
N ASN A 73 -20.58 -4.38 -1.32
CA ASN A 73 -19.74 -3.76 -2.35
C ASN A 73 -18.46 -3.14 -1.80
N ILE A 74 -18.45 -2.75 -0.53
CA ILE A 74 -17.32 -2.08 0.11
C ILE A 74 -16.26 -3.12 0.56
N PHE A 75 -16.64 -4.39 0.68
CA PHE A 75 -15.86 -5.42 1.35
C PHE A 75 -14.43 -5.56 0.83
N PHE A 76 -14.22 -5.56 -0.47
CA PHE A 76 -12.88 -5.68 -1.08
C PHE A 76 -12.27 -4.33 -1.49
N LEU A 77 -12.94 -3.21 -1.20
CA LEU A 77 -12.44 -1.90 -1.63
C LEU A 77 -11.08 -1.56 -0.99
N PHE A 78 -10.88 -1.93 0.25
CA PHE A 78 -9.65 -1.64 0.98
C PHE A 78 -8.45 -2.48 0.52
N SER A 79 -8.67 -3.64 -0.08
CA SER A 79 -7.61 -4.53 -0.57
C SER A 79 -6.78 -3.95 -1.72
N TYR A 80 -7.30 -2.95 -2.45
CA TYR A 80 -6.56 -2.26 -3.49
C TYR A 80 -5.30 -1.55 -2.95
N ALA A 81 -5.28 -1.21 -1.66
CA ALA A 81 -4.13 -0.59 -1.01
C ALA A 81 -2.88 -1.47 -1.04
N TYR A 82 -3.02 -2.79 -1.05
CA TYR A 82 -1.89 -3.74 -1.15
C TYR A 82 -1.09 -3.62 -2.45
N PHE A 83 -1.71 -3.06 -3.50
CA PHE A 83 -1.06 -2.87 -4.80
C PHE A 83 -0.55 -1.45 -5.00
N LEU A 84 -0.92 -0.52 -4.12
CA LEU A 84 -0.50 0.89 -4.17
C LEU A 84 0.67 1.18 -3.23
N ASP A 85 0.77 0.51 -2.09
CA ASP A 85 1.77 0.80 -1.06
C ASP A 85 3.21 0.69 -1.57
N GLY A 86 3.54 -0.37 -2.32
CA GLY A 86 4.86 -0.57 -2.91
C GLY A 86 5.30 0.55 -3.88
N PRO A 87 4.51 0.85 -4.92
CA PRO A 87 4.77 1.99 -5.80
C PRO A 87 4.91 3.32 -5.07
N LEU A 88 4.02 3.61 -4.10
CA LEU A 88 4.07 4.86 -3.33
C LEU A 88 5.36 4.97 -2.50
N LEU A 89 5.76 3.89 -1.83
CA LEU A 89 7.03 3.82 -1.11
C LEU A 89 8.23 4.10 -2.04
N TYR A 90 8.25 3.45 -3.21
CA TYR A 90 9.33 3.63 -4.19
C TYR A 90 9.43 5.08 -4.66
N PHE A 91 8.30 5.69 -5.05
CA PHE A 91 8.30 7.08 -5.51
C PHE A 91 8.61 8.06 -4.39
N PHE A 92 8.18 7.77 -3.15
CA PHE A 92 8.56 8.55 -1.97
C PHE A 92 10.08 8.54 -1.76
N VAL A 93 10.70 7.36 -1.68
CA VAL A 93 12.15 7.23 -1.50
C VAL A 93 12.90 7.93 -2.64
N ARG A 94 12.44 7.78 -3.87
CA ARG A 94 13.02 8.45 -5.02
C ARG A 94 12.90 9.97 -4.92
N ALA A 95 11.74 10.50 -4.53
CA ALA A 95 11.53 11.94 -4.35
C ALA A 95 12.30 12.52 -3.16
N LEU A 96 12.62 11.69 -2.16
CA LEU A 96 13.47 12.07 -1.03
C LEU A 96 14.94 12.20 -1.43
N LEU A 97 15.43 11.28 -2.26
CA LEU A 97 16.84 11.24 -2.67
C LEU A 97 17.18 12.22 -3.80
N TYR A 98 16.25 12.44 -4.73
CA TYR A 98 16.49 13.26 -5.93
C TYR A 98 15.51 14.43 -6.00
N LYS A 99 16.05 15.67 -6.09
CA LYS A 99 15.26 16.91 -6.06
C LYS A 99 14.34 17.11 -7.29
N ASP A 100 14.72 16.55 -8.44
CA ASP A 100 14.04 16.81 -9.72
C ASP A 100 13.06 15.72 -10.15
N VAL A 101 12.55 14.95 -9.17
CA VAL A 101 11.61 13.88 -9.47
C VAL A 101 10.25 14.46 -9.83
N ARG A 102 9.80 14.14 -11.06
CA ARG A 102 8.46 14.44 -11.56
C ARG A 102 7.75 13.16 -11.94
N LEU A 103 6.50 13.04 -11.56
CA LEU A 103 5.65 11.94 -12.00
C LEU A 103 5.33 12.13 -13.49
N GLN A 104 5.63 11.13 -14.30
CA GLN A 104 5.43 11.11 -15.75
C GLN A 104 4.46 10.00 -16.12
N ARG A 105 3.84 10.09 -17.30
CA ARG A 105 2.90 9.06 -17.81
C ARG A 105 3.49 7.64 -17.83
N LYS A 106 4.80 7.51 -18.07
CA LYS A 106 5.49 6.20 -18.00
C LYS A 106 5.42 5.53 -16.62
N HIS A 107 5.25 6.31 -15.55
CA HIS A 107 5.13 5.75 -14.19
C HIS A 107 3.76 5.07 -13.95
N LEU A 108 2.78 5.24 -14.85
CA LEU A 108 1.50 4.53 -14.80
C LEU A 108 1.66 3.00 -14.94
N TRP A 109 2.77 2.52 -15.53
CA TRP A 109 3.07 1.08 -15.58
C TRP A 109 3.18 0.44 -14.19
N HIS A 110 3.52 1.21 -13.15
CA HIS A 110 3.53 0.71 -11.78
C HIS A 110 2.13 0.38 -11.24
N LEU A 111 1.07 0.84 -11.90
CA LEU A 111 -0.32 0.52 -11.57
C LEU A 111 -0.83 -0.75 -12.27
N THR A 112 -0.01 -1.40 -13.12
CA THR A 112 -0.43 -2.61 -13.85
C THR A 112 -0.91 -3.73 -12.91
N PRO A 113 -0.24 -4.07 -11.79
CA PRO A 113 -0.74 -5.09 -10.86
C PRO A 113 -2.10 -4.70 -10.24
N LEU A 114 -2.28 -3.41 -9.91
CA LEU A 114 -3.55 -2.89 -9.42
C LEU A 114 -4.67 -3.05 -10.46
N MET A 115 -4.40 -2.72 -11.72
CA MET A 115 -5.38 -2.83 -12.79
C MET A 115 -5.77 -4.29 -13.06
N LEU A 116 -4.81 -5.20 -13.03
CA LEU A 116 -5.08 -6.64 -13.17
C LEU A 116 -5.94 -7.15 -12.01
N TYR A 117 -5.64 -6.74 -10.78
CA TYR A 117 -6.46 -7.07 -9.62
C TYR A 117 -7.87 -6.47 -9.72
N ALA A 118 -7.99 -5.22 -10.18
CA ALA A 118 -9.28 -4.56 -10.39
C ALA A 118 -10.15 -5.31 -11.43
N LEU A 119 -9.55 -5.75 -12.53
CA LEU A 119 -10.24 -6.55 -13.55
C LEU A 119 -10.66 -7.91 -12.98
N HIS A 120 -9.80 -8.56 -12.20
CA HIS A 120 -10.15 -9.81 -11.51
C HIS A 120 -11.36 -9.62 -10.58
N MET A 121 -11.36 -8.59 -9.74
CA MET A 121 -12.44 -8.30 -8.81
C MET A 121 -13.72 -7.89 -9.54
N LEU A 122 -13.61 -7.11 -10.63
CA LEU A 122 -14.75 -6.73 -11.45
C LEU A 122 -15.44 -7.98 -12.01
N TRP A 123 -14.67 -8.95 -12.52
CA TRP A 123 -15.19 -10.16 -13.13
C TRP A 123 -15.74 -11.17 -12.11
N ASN A 124 -15.02 -11.43 -11.04
CA ASN A 124 -15.32 -12.51 -10.10
C ASN A 124 -16.17 -12.09 -8.89
N PHE A 125 -16.39 -10.79 -8.69
CA PHE A 125 -17.14 -10.29 -7.55
C PHE A 125 -18.15 -9.22 -7.95
N TYR A 126 -17.70 -8.09 -8.51
CA TYR A 126 -18.58 -6.94 -8.74
C TYR A 126 -19.60 -7.14 -9.87
N SER A 127 -19.38 -8.06 -10.81
CA SER A 127 -20.34 -8.41 -11.87
C SER A 127 -21.48 -9.34 -11.39
N LEU A 128 -21.33 -9.94 -10.20
CA LEU A 128 -22.29 -10.87 -9.65
C LEU A 128 -23.50 -10.13 -9.03
N ASP A 129 -24.61 -10.82 -8.89
CA ASP A 129 -25.79 -10.31 -8.20
C ASP A 129 -25.53 -10.18 -6.67
N HIS A 130 -26.39 -9.41 -6.01
CA HIS A 130 -26.23 -9.09 -4.59
C HIS A 130 -26.24 -10.34 -3.68
N ALA A 131 -27.13 -11.30 -3.95
CA ALA A 131 -27.26 -12.50 -3.13
C ALA A 131 -26.01 -13.39 -3.24
N THR A 132 -25.48 -13.58 -4.45
CA THR A 132 -24.25 -14.34 -4.69
C THR A 132 -23.04 -13.67 -4.04
N ARG A 133 -22.95 -12.33 -4.06
CA ARG A 133 -21.87 -11.62 -3.36
C ARG A 133 -21.90 -11.82 -1.85
N LEU A 134 -23.09 -11.78 -1.24
CA LEU A 134 -23.26 -12.06 0.18
C LEU A 134 -22.82 -13.49 0.52
N ASP A 135 -23.28 -14.49 -0.23
CA ASP A 135 -22.88 -15.88 -0.03
C ASP A 135 -21.37 -16.09 -0.14
N LEU A 136 -20.73 -15.47 -1.13
CA LEU A 136 -19.28 -15.54 -1.31
C LEU A 136 -18.48 -14.94 -0.13
N ILE A 137 -19.00 -13.88 0.50
CA ILE A 137 -18.37 -13.26 1.67
C ILE A 137 -18.63 -14.11 2.92
N GLU A 138 -19.87 -14.54 3.15
CA GLU A 138 -20.25 -15.31 4.34
C GLU A 138 -19.58 -16.68 4.37
N SER A 139 -19.57 -17.37 3.24
CA SER A 139 -18.90 -18.66 3.07
C SER A 139 -17.37 -18.55 3.02
N GLN A 140 -16.82 -17.32 2.88
CA GLN A 140 -15.39 -17.04 2.63
C GLN A 140 -14.83 -17.77 1.39
N HIS A 141 -15.68 -18.28 0.53
CA HIS A 141 -15.26 -19.08 -0.64
C HIS A 141 -14.33 -18.31 -1.58
N ILE A 142 -14.57 -17.00 -1.77
CA ILE A 142 -13.72 -16.16 -2.62
C ILE A 142 -12.28 -16.09 -2.09
N ALA A 143 -12.08 -16.04 -0.78
CA ALA A 143 -10.79 -15.95 -0.12
C ALA A 143 -9.90 -17.16 -0.40
N TYR A 144 -10.52 -18.33 -0.45
CA TYR A 144 -9.82 -19.60 -0.69
C TYR A 144 -9.85 -20.04 -2.15
N SER A 145 -10.42 -19.23 -3.04
CA SER A 145 -10.40 -19.52 -4.48
C SER A 145 -8.99 -19.40 -5.04
N SER A 146 -8.59 -20.33 -5.90
CA SER A 146 -7.24 -20.31 -6.49
C SER A 146 -6.90 -18.99 -7.18
N PRO A 147 -7.78 -18.36 -7.98
CA PRO A 147 -7.46 -17.07 -8.60
C PRO A 147 -7.18 -15.97 -7.58
N HIS A 148 -7.95 -15.88 -6.50
CA HIS A 148 -7.75 -14.86 -5.46
C HIS A 148 -6.42 -15.06 -4.73
N LEU A 149 -6.08 -16.30 -4.37
CA LEU A 149 -4.81 -16.64 -3.75
C LEU A 149 -3.60 -16.29 -4.64
N TYR A 150 -3.71 -16.46 -5.98
CA TYR A 150 -2.66 -16.03 -6.90
C TYR A 150 -2.47 -14.51 -6.89
N PHE A 151 -3.56 -13.73 -6.87
CA PHE A 151 -3.45 -12.28 -6.77
C PHE A 151 -2.90 -11.81 -5.43
N GLU A 152 -3.28 -12.45 -4.34
CA GLU A 152 -2.71 -12.17 -3.02
C GLU A 152 -1.20 -12.46 -2.98
N ALA A 153 -0.78 -13.63 -3.48
CA ALA A 153 0.63 -13.97 -3.59
C ALA A 153 1.38 -12.97 -4.50
N MET A 154 0.82 -12.63 -5.66
CA MET A 154 1.39 -11.64 -6.56
C MET A 154 1.58 -10.28 -5.86
N GLY A 155 0.58 -9.81 -5.10
CA GLY A 155 0.67 -8.58 -4.32
C GLY A 155 1.83 -8.61 -3.33
N ARG A 156 2.01 -9.73 -2.61
CA ARG A 156 3.13 -9.92 -1.66
C ARG A 156 4.48 -9.86 -2.39
N PHE A 157 4.64 -10.55 -3.52
CA PHE A 157 5.89 -10.52 -4.30
C PHE A 157 6.19 -9.14 -4.89
N VAL A 158 5.18 -8.43 -5.37
CA VAL A 158 5.30 -7.06 -5.88
C VAL A 158 5.81 -6.14 -4.77
N ARG A 159 5.25 -6.20 -3.56
CA ARG A 159 5.68 -5.41 -2.40
C ARG A 159 7.15 -5.70 -2.04
N VAL A 160 7.54 -6.97 -1.95
CA VAL A 160 8.94 -7.35 -1.70
C VAL A 160 9.86 -6.80 -2.79
N GLY A 161 9.45 -6.89 -4.07
CA GLY A 161 10.20 -6.32 -5.19
C GLY A 161 10.42 -4.81 -5.04
N TYR A 162 9.39 -4.04 -4.62
CA TYR A 162 9.53 -2.60 -4.36
C TYR A 162 10.46 -2.29 -3.19
N VAL A 163 10.41 -3.08 -2.11
CA VAL A 163 11.36 -2.92 -0.98
C VAL A 163 12.79 -3.13 -1.45
N ILE A 164 13.05 -4.17 -2.26
CA ILE A 164 14.37 -4.41 -2.86
C ILE A 164 14.79 -3.23 -3.76
N CYS A 165 13.88 -2.73 -4.61
CA CYS A 165 14.15 -1.56 -5.45
C CYS A 165 14.48 -0.31 -4.62
N CYS A 166 13.79 -0.06 -3.52
CA CYS A 166 14.10 1.03 -2.59
C CYS A 166 15.48 0.88 -1.98
N PHE A 167 15.82 -0.33 -1.52
CA PHE A 167 17.15 -0.62 -0.97
C PHE A 167 18.26 -0.36 -2.01
N LEU A 168 18.10 -0.87 -3.23
CA LEU A 168 19.06 -0.66 -4.31
C LEU A 168 19.18 0.84 -4.69
N LEU A 169 18.08 1.57 -4.67
CA LEU A 169 18.07 3.01 -4.93
C LEU A 169 18.90 3.78 -3.90
N VAL A 170 18.69 3.50 -2.61
CA VAL A 170 19.46 4.10 -1.51
C VAL A 170 20.94 3.70 -1.58
N TRP A 171 21.21 2.43 -1.88
CA TRP A 171 22.58 1.92 -2.02
C TRP A 171 23.34 2.64 -3.13
N ASN A 172 22.73 2.76 -4.33
CA ASN A 172 23.33 3.44 -5.46
C ASN A 172 23.55 4.93 -5.18
N TYR A 173 22.59 5.60 -4.54
CA TYR A 173 22.74 7.00 -4.13
C TYR A 173 23.90 7.20 -3.17
N ARG A 174 24.05 6.34 -2.15
CA ARG A 174 25.20 6.40 -1.22
C ARG A 174 26.53 6.17 -1.93
N LYS A 175 26.55 5.27 -2.93
CA LYS A 175 27.77 5.04 -3.73
C LYS A 175 28.17 6.28 -4.52
N GLN A 176 27.19 6.95 -5.17
CA GLN A 176 27.44 8.20 -5.89
C GLN A 176 28.01 9.30 -4.98
N LEU A 177 27.40 9.52 -3.81
CA LEU A 177 27.90 10.51 -2.84
C LEU A 177 29.34 10.24 -2.40
N ARG A 178 29.73 8.98 -2.22
CA ARG A 178 31.11 8.63 -1.84
C ARG A 178 32.11 8.95 -2.96
N HIS A 179 31.75 8.74 -4.22
CA HIS A 179 32.60 9.08 -5.36
C HIS A 179 32.77 10.60 -5.47
N GLU A 180 31.69 11.38 -5.37
CA GLU A 180 31.75 12.84 -5.39
C GLU A 180 32.60 13.41 -4.27
N GLN A 181 32.50 12.87 -3.04
CA GLN A 181 33.33 13.28 -1.90
C GLN A 181 34.81 12.90 -2.07
N ALA A 182 35.10 11.76 -2.70
CA ALA A 182 36.47 11.35 -3.01
C ALA A 182 37.11 12.28 -4.07
N ASP A 183 36.36 12.62 -5.10
CA ASP A 183 36.81 13.52 -6.17
C ASP A 183 37.09 14.94 -5.63
N LEU A 184 36.24 15.46 -4.74
CA LEU A 184 36.45 16.75 -4.08
C LEU A 184 37.76 16.76 -3.24
N LYS A 185 38.01 15.71 -2.45
CA LYS A 185 39.28 15.58 -1.69
C LYS A 185 40.50 15.49 -2.57
N THR A 186 40.39 14.83 -3.71
CA THR A 186 41.50 14.69 -4.68
C THR A 186 41.77 16.03 -5.38
N SER A 187 40.74 16.83 -5.66
CA SER A 187 40.91 18.15 -6.27
C SER A 187 41.52 19.18 -5.31
N ASP A 188 41.18 19.10 -4.02
CA ASP A 188 41.75 20.00 -3.00
C ASP A 188 43.25 19.71 -2.73
N VAL A 189 43.71 18.49 -2.94
CA VAL A 189 45.13 18.12 -2.81
C VAL A 189 45.95 18.45 -4.07
N ALA A 190 45.31 18.61 -5.23
CA ALA A 190 46.00 18.95 -6.47
C ALA A 190 46.51 20.41 -6.53
N TRP A 191 46.19 21.24 -5.54
CA TRP A 191 46.62 22.65 -5.42
C TRP A 191 47.72 22.83 -4.36
N LEU A 192 48.15 21.77 -3.66
CA LEU A 192 49.28 21.72 -2.75
C LEU A 192 50.53 21.12 -3.45
#